data_b412c9965d105b6cc73053e734728067
#
_entry.id   b412c9965d105b6cc73053e734728067
#
_cell.length_a   1.000
_cell.length_b   1.000
_cell.length_c   1.000
_cell.angle_alpha   90.00
_cell.angle_beta   90.00
_cell.angle_gamma   90.00
#
_symmetry.space_group_name_H-M   'P 1'
#
loop_
_entity.id
_entity.type
_entity.pdbx_description
1 polymer ?
#
loop_
_entity_poly.entity_id
_entity_poly.type
_entity_poly.pdbx_seq_one_letter_code
_entity_poly.pdbx_strand_id
1 'polypeptide(L)'
;MDALIHQENECRRMLREEELELHHLTNDYVNPHLEEIEYINYEIGKRNRQIFELQKNLSMFEEVGRYRELIKGKENSIDILKNNIKVLKDNAVDKETIIESLSKAFSEILLNFEYPKLSNAHIDEKRYLPYVRERKYNDIGSLAGVTLITMAYYLAVLLVGSNNFNHPGLLIIDSPRKNLGAQAAKNETEDFKDERIFNATIKTLYDIAESNKDHIQMIVVNNGVPDFLSRDCVVIEFDADEANDLPKGLIDDSLN
;
A
#
# COMPACT_ATOMS: atom_id res chain seq x y z
N MET A 1 19.95 -76.90 -80.01
CA MET A 1 19.04 -75.75 -79.76
C MET A 1 17.76 -76.23 -79.08
N ASP A 2 17.15 -77.31 -79.45
CA ASP A 2 15.87 -77.79 -78.85
C ASP A 2 15.98 -78.21 -77.36
N ALA A 3 17.11 -78.78 -76.90
CA ALA A 3 17.30 -79.18 -75.52
C ALA A 3 17.32 -77.93 -74.54
N LEU A 4 17.87 -76.77 -74.98
CA LEU A 4 17.91 -75.56 -74.21
C LEU A 4 16.53 -74.91 -74.12
N ILE A 5 15.75 -74.98 -75.21
CA ILE A 5 14.34 -74.48 -75.25
C ILE A 5 13.47 -75.31 -74.28
N HIS A 6 13.69 -76.63 -74.27
CA HIS A 6 12.95 -77.50 -73.38
C HIS A 6 13.29 -77.21 -71.88
N GLN A 7 14.54 -77.00 -71.60
CA GLN A 7 15.00 -76.65 -70.24
C GLN A 7 14.45 -75.30 -69.81
N GLU A 8 14.44 -74.33 -70.70
CA GLU A 8 13.87 -73.02 -70.39
C GLU A 8 12.36 -73.11 -70.10
N ASN A 9 11.63 -73.86 -70.90
CA ASN A 9 10.20 -74.07 -70.67
C ASN A 9 9.88 -74.78 -69.36
N GLU A 10 10.72 -75.77 -69.02
CA GLU A 10 10.58 -76.47 -67.75
C GLU A 10 10.87 -75.60 -66.56
N CYS A 11 11.92 -74.77 -66.57
CA CYS A 11 12.19 -73.76 -65.56
C CYS A 11 11.08 -72.72 -65.42
N ARG A 12 10.52 -72.25 -66.52
CA ARG A 12 9.39 -71.34 -66.53
C ARG A 12 8.13 -71.97 -65.92
N ARG A 13 7.90 -73.25 -66.14
CA ARG A 13 6.80 -74.01 -65.55
C ARG A 13 6.98 -74.07 -64.02
N MET A 14 8.14 -74.51 -63.58
CA MET A 14 8.47 -74.58 -62.14
C MET A 14 8.36 -73.24 -61.42
N LEU A 15 8.85 -72.19 -62.08
CA LEU A 15 8.71 -70.83 -61.52
C LEU A 15 7.25 -70.44 -61.33
N ARG A 16 6.39 -70.74 -62.31
CA ARG A 16 4.95 -70.42 -62.15
C ARG A 16 4.28 -71.27 -61.06
N GLU A 17 4.68 -72.52 -60.90
CA GLU A 17 4.13 -73.41 -59.88
C GLU A 17 4.54 -72.88 -58.48
N GLU A 18 5.78 -72.43 -58.28
CA GLU A 18 6.27 -71.87 -57.08
C GLU A 18 5.66 -70.45 -56.76
N GLU A 19 5.46 -69.61 -57.83
CA GLU A 19 4.76 -68.34 -57.70
C GLU A 19 3.30 -68.53 -57.26
N LEU A 20 2.61 -69.52 -57.74
CA LEU A 20 1.24 -69.88 -57.37
C LEU A 20 1.19 -70.39 -55.93
N GLU A 21 2.13 -71.26 -55.54
CA GLU A 21 2.25 -71.77 -54.15
C GLU A 21 2.54 -70.63 -53.15
N LEU A 22 3.47 -69.73 -53.49
CA LEU A 22 3.79 -68.56 -52.67
C LEU A 22 2.56 -67.62 -52.51
N HIS A 23 1.82 -67.45 -53.62
CA HIS A 23 0.60 -66.64 -53.60
C HIS A 23 -0.48 -67.27 -52.71
N HIS A 24 -0.68 -68.59 -52.77
CA HIS A 24 -1.58 -69.35 -51.92
C HIS A 24 -1.13 -69.22 -50.41
N LEU A 25 0.10 -69.46 -50.13
CA LEU A 25 0.64 -69.37 -48.77
C LEU A 25 0.49 -67.92 -48.19
N THR A 26 0.73 -66.94 -49.05
CA THR A 26 0.57 -65.51 -48.61
C THR A 26 -0.88 -65.17 -48.30
N ASN A 27 -1.80 -65.59 -49.21
CA ASN A 27 -3.22 -65.30 -49.04
C ASN A 27 -3.88 -66.09 -47.90
N ASP A 28 -3.50 -67.35 -47.73
CA ASP A 28 -4.15 -68.24 -46.75
C ASP A 28 -3.59 -68.10 -45.36
N TYR A 29 -2.30 -67.79 -45.23
CA TYR A 29 -1.63 -67.75 -43.94
C TYR A 29 -1.14 -66.37 -43.52
N VAL A 30 -0.70 -65.52 -44.43
CA VAL A 30 -0.11 -64.21 -44.06
C VAL A 30 -1.18 -63.11 -44.05
N ASN A 31 -1.98 -63.00 -45.10
CA ASN A 31 -2.94 -61.88 -45.20
C ASN A 31 -4.00 -61.84 -44.08
N PRO A 32 -4.58 -62.99 -43.64
CA PRO A 32 -5.53 -62.97 -42.54
C PRO A 32 -4.91 -62.45 -41.25
N HIS A 33 -3.65 -62.76 -41.00
CA HIS A 33 -2.93 -62.26 -39.80
C HIS A 33 -2.58 -60.79 -39.96
N LEU A 34 -2.28 -60.29 -41.13
CA LEU A 34 -2.05 -58.82 -41.33
C LEU A 34 -3.33 -58.05 -41.12
N GLU A 35 -4.47 -58.49 -41.58
CA GLU A 35 -5.76 -57.87 -41.35
C GLU A 35 -6.12 -57.83 -39.84
N GLU A 36 -5.84 -58.93 -39.15
CA GLU A 36 -6.03 -59.00 -37.67
C GLU A 36 -5.12 -58.02 -36.93
N ILE A 37 -3.85 -57.95 -37.33
CA ILE A 37 -2.88 -56.99 -36.76
C ILE A 37 -3.31 -55.54 -37.01
N GLU A 38 -3.75 -55.21 -38.20
CA GLU A 38 -4.26 -53.89 -38.57
C GLU A 38 -5.51 -53.50 -37.73
N TYR A 39 -6.43 -54.44 -37.54
CA TYR A 39 -7.60 -54.26 -36.70
C TYR A 39 -7.21 -54.00 -35.23
N ILE A 40 -6.31 -54.82 -34.71
CA ILE A 40 -5.81 -54.65 -33.31
C ILE A 40 -5.12 -53.29 -33.15
N ASN A 41 -4.28 -52.89 -34.11
CA ASN A 41 -3.59 -51.60 -34.06
C ASN A 41 -4.59 -50.44 -34.13
N TYR A 42 -5.65 -50.54 -34.91
CA TYR A 42 -6.73 -49.57 -34.96
C TYR A 42 -7.45 -49.43 -33.60
N GLU A 43 -7.82 -50.57 -32.98
CA GLU A 43 -8.46 -50.57 -31.66
C GLU A 43 -7.52 -50.04 -30.56
N ILE A 44 -6.22 -50.37 -30.58
CA ILE A 44 -5.22 -49.80 -29.69
C ILE A 44 -5.16 -48.27 -29.86
N GLY A 45 -5.10 -47.78 -31.09
CA GLY A 45 -5.09 -46.33 -31.37
C GLY A 45 -6.34 -45.62 -30.87
N LYS A 46 -7.51 -46.26 -30.99
CA LYS A 46 -8.78 -45.77 -30.49
C LYS A 46 -8.80 -45.71 -28.93
N ARG A 47 -8.34 -46.79 -28.27
CA ARG A 47 -8.25 -46.84 -26.80
C ARG A 47 -7.25 -45.85 -26.26
N ASN A 48 -6.11 -45.66 -26.90
CA ASN A 48 -5.13 -44.67 -26.48
C ASN A 48 -5.69 -43.24 -26.56
N ARG A 49 -6.48 -42.91 -27.57
CA ARG A 49 -7.18 -41.61 -27.66
C ARG A 49 -8.18 -41.44 -26.50
N GLN A 50 -8.96 -42.46 -26.17
CA GLN A 50 -9.89 -42.44 -25.06
C GLN A 50 -9.15 -42.25 -23.70
N ILE A 51 -8.04 -42.94 -23.50
CA ILE A 51 -7.20 -42.78 -22.33
C ILE A 51 -6.69 -41.37 -22.22
N PHE A 52 -6.18 -40.79 -23.28
CA PHE A 52 -5.69 -39.41 -23.30
C PHE A 52 -6.78 -38.37 -22.92
N GLU A 53 -7.98 -38.51 -23.49
CA GLU A 53 -9.13 -37.68 -23.16
C GLU A 53 -9.54 -37.81 -21.69
N LEU A 54 -9.57 -39.05 -21.19
CA LEU A 54 -9.90 -39.29 -19.77
C LEU A 54 -8.84 -38.70 -18.82
N GLN A 55 -7.56 -38.83 -19.14
CA GLN A 55 -6.47 -38.23 -18.37
C GLN A 55 -6.56 -36.69 -18.35
N LYS A 56 -6.86 -36.09 -19.51
CA LYS A 56 -7.10 -34.63 -19.60
C LYS A 56 -8.27 -34.19 -18.73
N ASN A 57 -9.39 -34.93 -18.81
CA ASN A 57 -10.55 -34.60 -17.97
C ASN A 57 -10.26 -34.75 -16.48
N LEU A 58 -9.54 -35.82 -16.10
CA LEU A 58 -9.13 -36.04 -14.70
C LEU A 58 -8.29 -34.86 -14.18
N SER A 59 -7.29 -34.41 -14.94
CA SER A 59 -6.46 -33.28 -14.54
C SER A 59 -7.28 -31.99 -14.39
N MET A 60 -8.27 -31.77 -15.25
CA MET A 60 -9.19 -30.62 -15.10
C MET A 60 -10.05 -30.74 -13.84
N PHE A 61 -10.54 -31.93 -13.48
CA PHE A 61 -11.29 -32.15 -12.24
C PHE A 61 -10.44 -31.88 -11.01
N GLU A 62 -9.19 -32.32 -11.01
CA GLU A 62 -8.24 -32.06 -9.92
C GLU A 62 -7.96 -30.55 -9.77
N GLU A 63 -7.82 -29.84 -10.88
CA GLU A 63 -7.63 -28.39 -10.88
C GLU A 63 -8.87 -27.65 -10.33
N VAL A 64 -10.06 -28.03 -10.77
CA VAL A 64 -11.32 -27.49 -10.24
C VAL A 64 -11.46 -27.77 -8.74
N GLY A 65 -11.09 -28.97 -8.28
CA GLY A 65 -11.04 -29.33 -6.86
C GLY A 65 -10.14 -28.38 -6.06
N ARG A 66 -8.95 -28.13 -6.55
CA ARG A 66 -7.97 -27.22 -5.94
C ARG A 66 -8.50 -25.77 -5.87
N TYR A 67 -9.13 -25.27 -6.94
CA TYR A 67 -9.75 -23.93 -6.91
C TYR A 67 -10.92 -23.85 -5.93
N ARG A 68 -11.74 -24.88 -5.81
CA ARG A 68 -12.84 -24.91 -4.81
C ARG A 68 -12.31 -24.80 -3.38
N GLU A 69 -11.26 -25.53 -3.04
CA GLU A 69 -10.63 -25.41 -1.72
C GLU A 69 -10.02 -24.02 -1.48
N LEU A 70 -9.39 -23.44 -2.50
CA LEU A 70 -8.86 -22.07 -2.44
C LEU A 70 -9.98 -21.04 -2.20
N ILE A 71 -11.08 -21.15 -2.92
CA ILE A 71 -12.26 -20.26 -2.76
C ILE A 71 -12.80 -20.38 -1.34
N LYS A 72 -13.05 -21.60 -0.85
CA LYS A 72 -13.52 -21.84 0.52
C LYS A 72 -12.58 -21.24 1.58
N GLY A 73 -11.27 -21.37 1.40
CA GLY A 73 -10.28 -20.75 2.28
C GLY A 73 -10.36 -19.20 2.27
N LYS A 74 -10.57 -18.61 1.10
CA LYS A 74 -10.75 -17.15 0.97
C LYS A 74 -12.08 -16.67 1.57
N GLU A 75 -13.17 -17.40 1.38
CA GLU A 75 -14.47 -17.10 1.99
C GLU A 75 -14.38 -17.09 3.51
N ASN A 76 -13.75 -18.11 4.10
CA ASN A 76 -13.51 -18.14 5.55
C ASN A 76 -12.68 -16.92 6.03
N SER A 77 -11.65 -16.55 5.28
CA SER A 77 -10.84 -15.38 5.61
C SER A 77 -11.64 -14.08 5.55
N ILE A 78 -12.51 -13.94 4.56
CA ILE A 78 -13.43 -12.79 4.42
C ILE A 78 -14.38 -12.71 5.62
N ASP A 79 -14.94 -13.83 6.06
CA ASP A 79 -15.86 -13.83 7.20
C ASP A 79 -15.17 -13.50 8.53
N ILE A 80 -13.95 -13.98 8.73
CA ILE A 80 -13.10 -13.57 9.87
C ILE A 80 -12.85 -12.06 9.85
N LEU A 81 -12.45 -11.52 8.68
CA LEU A 81 -12.21 -10.08 8.54
C LEU A 81 -13.46 -9.24 8.76
N LYS A 82 -14.61 -9.67 8.25
CA LYS A 82 -15.91 -8.99 8.51
C LYS A 82 -16.26 -8.95 9.99
N ASN A 83 -16.05 -10.06 10.70
CA ASN A 83 -16.28 -10.13 12.14
C ASN A 83 -15.32 -9.21 12.91
N ASN A 84 -14.03 -9.17 12.54
CA ASN A 84 -13.07 -8.27 13.15
C ASN A 84 -13.45 -6.80 12.90
N ILE A 85 -13.86 -6.45 11.68
CA ILE A 85 -14.34 -5.09 11.36
C ILE A 85 -15.56 -4.74 12.21
N LYS A 86 -16.50 -5.67 12.39
CA LYS A 86 -17.69 -5.45 13.23
C LYS A 86 -17.29 -5.17 14.67
N VAL A 87 -16.43 -6.03 15.26
CA VAL A 87 -15.94 -5.86 16.64
C VAL A 87 -15.21 -4.52 16.81
N LEU A 88 -14.35 -4.14 15.84
CA LEU A 88 -13.66 -2.85 15.87
C LEU A 88 -14.63 -1.67 15.78
N LYS A 89 -15.68 -1.77 14.97
CA LYS A 89 -16.71 -0.73 14.87
C LYS A 89 -17.55 -0.62 16.15
N ASP A 90 -17.90 -1.74 16.75
CA ASP A 90 -18.67 -1.79 17.99
C ASP A 90 -17.86 -1.28 19.19
N ASN A 91 -16.52 -1.40 19.15
CA ASN A 91 -15.59 -0.89 20.16
C ASN A 91 -15.06 0.52 19.83
N ALA A 92 -15.34 1.07 18.66
CA ALA A 92 -14.94 2.44 18.31
C ALA A 92 -15.71 3.42 19.20
N VAL A 93 -14.97 4.29 19.88
CA VAL A 93 -15.55 5.46 20.55
C VAL A 93 -16.40 6.21 19.54
N ASP A 94 -17.57 6.66 19.98
CA ASP A 94 -18.50 7.36 19.11
C ASP A 94 -17.79 8.48 18.35
N LYS A 95 -17.93 8.48 17.02
CA LYS A 95 -17.34 9.48 16.14
C LYS A 95 -17.63 10.91 16.61
N GLU A 96 -18.84 11.15 17.09
CA GLU A 96 -19.29 12.45 17.58
C GLU A 96 -18.42 12.91 18.78
N THR A 97 -18.20 12.01 19.75
CA THR A 97 -17.37 12.27 20.92
C THR A 97 -15.92 12.58 20.53
N ILE A 98 -15.36 11.90 19.51
CA ILE A 98 -14.01 12.17 19.02
C ILE A 98 -13.93 13.57 18.38
N ILE A 99 -14.90 13.91 17.54
CA ILE A 99 -14.94 15.23 16.88
C ILE A 99 -15.16 16.36 17.87
N GLU A 100 -15.99 16.16 18.87
CA GLU A 100 -16.15 17.12 19.98
C GLU A 100 -14.84 17.33 20.75
N SER A 101 -14.15 16.24 21.10
CA SER A 101 -12.87 16.29 21.79
C SER A 101 -11.79 17.01 20.96
N LEU A 102 -11.72 16.71 19.66
CA LEU A 102 -10.83 17.39 18.71
C LEU A 102 -11.17 18.88 18.58
N SER A 103 -12.45 19.23 18.48
CA SER A 103 -12.90 20.61 18.35
C SER A 103 -12.60 21.41 19.60
N LYS A 104 -12.77 20.81 20.78
CA LYS A 104 -12.43 21.42 22.05
C LYS A 104 -10.94 21.67 22.16
N ALA A 105 -10.10 20.65 21.95
CA ALA A 105 -8.65 20.78 21.99
C ALA A 105 -8.15 21.82 20.97
N PHE A 106 -8.67 21.79 19.74
CA PHE A 106 -8.34 22.75 18.70
C PHE A 106 -8.66 24.19 19.09
N SER A 107 -9.85 24.44 19.65
CA SER A 107 -10.27 25.77 20.12
C SER A 107 -9.41 26.27 21.27
N GLU A 108 -9.08 25.42 22.25
CA GLU A 108 -8.21 25.74 23.39
C GLU A 108 -6.79 26.07 22.94
N ILE A 109 -6.22 25.31 21.99
CA ILE A 109 -4.89 25.59 21.44
C ILE A 109 -4.86 26.93 20.72
N LEU A 110 -5.86 27.25 19.89
CA LEU A 110 -5.94 28.55 19.21
C LEU A 110 -6.09 29.70 20.20
N LEU A 111 -6.81 29.51 21.30
CA LEU A 111 -6.89 30.50 22.41
C LEU A 111 -5.53 30.73 23.03
N ASN A 112 -4.79 29.67 23.34
CA ASN A 112 -3.45 29.74 23.92
C ASN A 112 -2.42 30.34 22.94
N PHE A 113 -2.59 30.16 21.61
CA PHE A 113 -1.81 30.85 20.59
C PHE A 113 -2.13 32.34 20.46
N GLU A 114 -3.11 32.85 21.24
CA GLU A 114 -3.63 34.21 21.12
C GLU A 114 -4.11 34.52 19.67
N TYR A 115 -4.78 33.57 19.03
CA TYR A 115 -5.27 33.72 17.66
C TYR A 115 -6.19 34.95 17.55
N PRO A 116 -5.90 35.93 16.67
CA PRO A 116 -6.65 37.18 16.60
C PRO A 116 -8.14 36.95 16.25
N LYS A 117 -9.01 37.63 17.02
CA LYS A 117 -10.47 37.63 16.79
C LYS A 117 -11.05 36.20 16.73
N LEU A 118 -10.58 35.27 17.56
CA LEU A 118 -11.04 33.90 17.61
C LEU A 118 -12.55 33.83 17.90
N SER A 119 -13.27 33.12 17.07
CA SER A 119 -14.68 32.77 17.31
C SER A 119 -15.02 31.51 16.52
N ASN A 120 -15.91 30.68 17.07
CA ASN A 120 -16.44 29.47 16.46
C ASN A 120 -15.37 28.59 15.79
N ALA A 121 -14.38 28.19 16.59
CA ALA A 121 -13.33 27.27 16.14
C ALA A 121 -13.78 25.83 16.39
N HIS A 122 -13.89 25.03 15.33
CA HIS A 122 -14.32 23.64 15.41
C HIS A 122 -13.77 22.79 14.25
N ILE A 123 -13.89 21.49 14.36
CA ILE A 123 -13.60 20.51 13.29
C ILE A 123 -14.92 20.08 12.67
N ASP A 124 -15.05 20.22 11.34
CA ASP A 124 -16.24 19.78 10.61
C ASP A 124 -16.40 18.26 10.61
N GLU A 125 -17.58 17.78 11.00
CA GLU A 125 -17.87 16.34 11.19
C GLU A 125 -17.82 15.50 9.91
N LYS A 126 -18.04 16.14 8.74
CA LYS A 126 -18.09 15.44 7.45
C LYS A 126 -16.76 15.45 6.72
N ARG A 127 -16.04 16.58 6.82
CA ARG A 127 -14.80 16.81 6.08
C ARG A 127 -13.55 16.60 6.94
N TYR A 128 -13.70 16.60 8.28
CA TYR A 128 -12.59 16.49 9.24
C TYR A 128 -11.56 17.63 9.09
N LEU A 129 -12.02 18.80 8.70
CA LEU A 129 -11.17 19.96 8.45
C LEU A 129 -11.47 21.06 9.47
N PRO A 130 -10.48 21.87 9.85
CA PRO A 130 -10.66 22.95 10.81
C PRO A 130 -11.38 24.15 10.18
N TYR A 131 -12.31 24.70 10.94
CA TYR A 131 -13.06 25.93 10.65
C TYR A 131 -12.85 26.94 11.78
N VAL A 132 -12.72 28.20 11.40
CA VAL A 132 -12.67 29.33 12.30
C VAL A 132 -13.53 30.45 11.72
N ARG A 133 -14.41 31.09 12.52
CA ARG A 133 -15.33 32.12 12.06
C ARG A 133 -16.19 31.71 10.88
N GLU A 134 -16.72 30.49 10.90
CA GLU A 134 -17.52 29.87 9.81
C GLU A 134 -16.76 29.73 8.48
N ARG A 135 -15.45 29.92 8.46
CA ARG A 135 -14.62 29.78 7.28
C ARG A 135 -13.70 28.55 7.41
N LYS A 136 -13.58 27.81 6.33
CA LYS A 136 -12.59 26.76 6.22
C LYS A 136 -11.18 27.35 6.33
N TYR A 137 -10.25 26.64 6.93
CA TYR A 137 -8.90 27.10 7.21
C TYR A 137 -8.17 27.74 6.01
N ASN A 138 -8.35 27.22 4.80
CA ASN A 138 -7.73 27.73 3.57
C ASN A 138 -8.44 28.93 2.94
N ASP A 139 -9.62 29.30 3.43
CA ASP A 139 -10.39 30.46 2.94
C ASP A 139 -10.14 31.72 3.80
N ILE A 140 -9.16 31.65 4.70
CA ILE A 140 -8.81 32.71 5.67
C ILE A 140 -7.77 33.62 5.04
N GLY A 141 -7.72 34.11 3.99
CA GLY A 141 -6.93 35.14 3.33
C GLY A 141 -5.55 35.58 3.93
N SER A 142 -5.17 35.09 5.10
CA SER A 142 -3.91 35.33 5.81
C SER A 142 -3.08 34.05 5.90
N LEU A 143 -1.86 34.08 5.42
CA LEU A 143 -0.94 32.94 5.49
C LEU A 143 -0.56 32.59 6.94
N ALA A 144 -0.37 33.61 7.78
CA ALA A 144 -0.14 33.45 9.23
C ALA A 144 -1.32 32.78 9.91
N GLY A 145 -2.55 33.22 9.59
CA GLY A 145 -3.77 32.60 10.11
C GLY A 145 -3.90 31.13 9.73
N VAL A 146 -3.63 30.79 8.47
CA VAL A 146 -3.60 29.39 7.99
C VAL A 146 -2.54 28.58 8.74
N THR A 147 -1.35 29.12 8.95
CA THR A 147 -0.24 28.45 9.66
C THR A 147 -0.65 28.13 11.10
N LEU A 148 -1.20 29.08 11.85
CA LEU A 148 -1.67 28.87 13.22
C LEU A 148 -2.78 27.82 13.31
N ILE A 149 -3.77 27.91 12.43
CA ILE A 149 -4.89 26.95 12.37
C ILE A 149 -4.38 25.55 12.06
N THR A 150 -3.45 25.42 11.13
CA THR A 150 -2.87 24.14 10.75
C THR A 150 -2.07 23.52 11.90
N MET A 151 -1.24 24.32 12.59
CA MET A 151 -0.50 23.85 13.76
C MET A 151 -1.45 23.44 14.88
N ALA A 152 -2.44 24.25 15.21
CA ALA A 152 -3.42 23.92 16.25
C ALA A 152 -4.21 22.64 15.92
N TYR A 153 -4.56 22.44 14.65
CA TYR A 153 -5.24 21.24 14.20
C TYR A 153 -4.39 19.97 14.41
N TYR A 154 -3.13 19.98 13.97
CA TYR A 154 -2.24 18.83 14.15
C TYR A 154 -1.91 18.58 15.62
N LEU A 155 -1.78 19.62 16.42
CA LEU A 155 -1.64 19.49 17.88
C LEU A 155 -2.87 18.88 18.54
N ALA A 156 -4.07 19.29 18.14
CA ALA A 156 -5.31 18.67 18.62
C ALA A 156 -5.38 17.17 18.26
N VAL A 157 -5.02 16.82 17.02
CA VAL A 157 -4.94 15.43 16.56
C VAL A 157 -3.89 14.64 17.37
N LEU A 158 -2.71 15.23 17.62
CA LEU A 158 -1.68 14.63 18.45
C LEU A 158 -2.19 14.34 19.87
N LEU A 159 -2.79 15.32 20.53
CA LEU A 159 -3.25 15.19 21.92
C LEU A 159 -4.39 14.19 22.08
N VAL A 160 -5.41 14.28 21.22
CA VAL A 160 -6.57 13.37 21.29
C VAL A 160 -6.18 11.95 20.81
N GLY A 161 -5.32 11.86 19.80
CA GLY A 161 -4.89 10.58 19.23
C GLY A 161 -3.91 9.83 20.13
N SER A 162 -2.97 10.51 20.79
CA SER A 162 -1.98 9.88 21.70
C SER A 162 -2.65 9.29 22.93
N ASN A 163 -3.65 9.95 23.48
CA ASN A 163 -4.42 9.45 24.62
C ASN A 163 -5.19 8.15 24.31
N ASN A 164 -5.48 7.88 23.06
CA ASN A 164 -6.19 6.69 22.61
C ASN A 164 -5.28 5.66 21.90
N PHE A 165 -3.96 5.84 21.93
CA PHE A 165 -2.96 5.01 21.23
C PHE A 165 -3.17 4.89 19.70
N ASN A 166 -3.90 5.84 19.12
CA ASN A 166 -4.18 5.88 17.67
C ASN A 166 -3.26 6.80 16.88
N HIS A 167 -2.29 7.43 17.58
CA HIS A 167 -1.30 8.33 17.01
C HIS A 167 0.11 7.93 17.47
N PRO A 168 1.15 8.00 16.62
CA PRO A 168 2.52 7.64 16.99
C PRO A 168 3.15 8.54 18.06
N GLY A 169 2.47 9.62 18.48
CA GLY A 169 2.97 10.54 19.49
C GLY A 169 4.07 11.49 19.00
N LEU A 170 4.33 11.57 17.69
CA LEU A 170 5.38 12.42 17.10
C LEU A 170 4.78 13.52 16.24
N LEU A 171 5.24 14.77 16.43
CA LEU A 171 4.93 15.93 15.60
C LEU A 171 6.22 16.68 15.25
N ILE A 172 6.40 16.99 13.98
CA ILE A 172 7.52 17.80 13.47
C ILE A 172 6.95 19.09 12.91
N ILE A 173 7.46 20.23 13.39
CA ILE A 173 7.04 21.57 12.96
C ILE A 173 8.27 22.29 12.41
N ASP A 174 8.22 22.65 11.13
CA ASP A 174 9.27 23.39 10.48
C ASP A 174 8.90 24.87 10.36
N SER A 175 9.81 25.72 10.79
CA SER A 175 9.79 27.18 10.61
C SER A 175 8.48 27.86 11.04
N PRO A 176 7.98 27.65 12.27
CA PRO A 176 6.73 28.26 12.74
C PRO A 176 6.76 29.79 12.68
N ARG A 177 7.94 30.39 12.80
CA ARG A 177 8.14 31.86 12.76
C ARG A 177 7.99 32.48 11.38
N LYS A 178 8.10 31.69 10.29
CA LYS A 178 8.16 32.21 8.91
C LYS A 178 7.04 33.19 8.55
N ASN A 179 5.86 32.99 9.11
CA ASN A 179 4.67 33.80 8.83
C ASN A 179 4.13 34.56 10.06
N LEU A 180 4.86 34.55 11.19
CA LEU A 180 4.40 35.06 12.48
C LEU A 180 5.35 36.10 13.07
N GLY A 181 4.81 36.98 13.90
CA GLY A 181 5.57 37.98 14.63
C GLY A 181 6.22 39.03 13.73
N ALA A 182 7.29 39.62 14.15
CA ALA A 182 8.00 40.68 13.42
C ALA A 182 8.55 40.26 12.06
N GLN A 183 8.66 38.95 11.82
CA GLN A 183 9.09 38.39 10.54
C GLN A 183 7.93 38.00 9.59
N ALA A 184 6.70 38.30 9.95
CA ALA A 184 5.56 38.06 9.07
C ALA A 184 5.70 38.75 7.71
N ALA A 185 5.11 38.16 6.67
CA ALA A 185 5.15 38.71 5.33
C ALA A 185 4.58 40.13 5.27
N LYS A 186 5.07 40.96 4.34
CA LYS A 186 4.69 42.38 4.23
C LYS A 186 3.19 42.59 4.00
N ASN A 187 2.51 41.63 3.43
CA ASN A 187 1.07 41.65 3.15
C ASN A 187 0.21 41.07 4.29
N GLU A 188 0.82 40.61 5.39
CA GLU A 188 0.07 40.17 6.55
C GLU A 188 -0.53 41.37 7.32
N THR A 189 -1.64 41.11 8.02
CA THR A 189 -2.29 42.11 8.88
C THR A 189 -1.44 42.39 10.12
N GLU A 190 -1.54 43.59 10.70
CA GLU A 190 -0.85 43.98 11.95
C GLU A 190 -1.15 43.00 13.09
N ASP A 191 -2.35 42.41 13.10
CA ASP A 191 -2.74 41.41 14.09
C ASP A 191 -1.77 40.21 14.16
N PHE A 192 -1.14 39.82 13.03
CA PHE A 192 -0.19 38.68 12.95
C PHE A 192 1.28 39.08 12.99
N LYS A 193 1.57 40.38 12.96
CA LYS A 193 2.93 40.92 13.11
C LYS A 193 3.34 41.09 14.56
N ASP A 194 2.43 40.89 15.50
CA ASP A 194 2.71 40.95 16.93
C ASP A 194 3.60 39.77 17.35
N GLU A 195 4.79 40.09 17.88
CA GLU A 195 5.74 39.09 18.40
C GLU A 195 5.13 38.26 19.55
N ARG A 196 4.14 38.84 20.25
CA ARG A 196 3.40 38.17 21.31
C ARG A 196 2.74 36.88 20.83
N ILE A 197 2.15 36.86 19.60
CA ILE A 197 1.51 35.68 19.03
C ILE A 197 2.54 34.55 18.82
N PHE A 198 3.71 34.89 18.26
CA PHE A 198 4.78 33.94 18.10
C PHE A 198 5.24 33.35 19.45
N ASN A 199 5.47 34.20 20.43
CA ASN A 199 5.89 33.79 21.77
C ASN A 199 4.82 32.93 22.46
N ALA A 200 3.53 33.29 22.34
CA ALA A 200 2.42 32.51 22.87
C ALA A 200 2.34 31.13 22.18
N THR A 201 2.56 31.08 20.86
CA THR A 201 2.60 29.82 20.10
C THR A 201 3.71 28.91 20.60
N ILE A 202 4.95 29.39 20.66
CA ILE A 202 6.10 28.55 21.10
C ILE A 202 5.93 28.13 22.58
N LYS A 203 5.44 29.04 23.45
CA LYS A 203 5.15 28.68 24.82
C LYS A 203 4.12 27.55 24.92
N THR A 204 3.05 27.65 24.16
CA THR A 204 2.00 26.61 24.13
C THR A 204 2.56 25.26 23.66
N LEU A 205 3.42 25.24 22.61
CA LEU A 205 4.09 24.04 22.17
C LEU A 205 4.94 23.42 23.30
N TYR A 206 5.72 24.25 23.99
CA TYR A 206 6.53 23.81 25.11
C TYR A 206 5.70 23.25 26.28
N ASP A 207 4.65 23.98 26.69
CA ASP A 207 3.77 23.58 27.80
C ASP A 207 3.04 22.24 27.49
N ILE A 208 2.60 22.06 26.25
CA ILE A 208 1.99 20.82 25.81
C ILE A 208 3.01 19.65 25.81
N ALA A 209 4.23 19.87 25.31
CA ALA A 209 5.27 18.85 25.30
C ALA A 209 5.65 18.42 26.73
N GLU A 210 5.86 19.39 27.64
CA GLU A 210 6.25 19.11 29.01
C GLU A 210 5.13 18.38 29.78
N SER A 211 3.87 18.80 29.58
CA SER A 211 2.72 18.17 30.24
C SER A 211 2.44 16.73 29.75
N ASN A 212 2.93 16.33 28.56
CA ASN A 212 2.67 15.04 27.93
C ASN A 212 3.95 14.29 27.57
N LYS A 213 5.07 14.57 28.21
CA LYS A 213 6.41 14.06 27.89
C LYS A 213 6.53 12.53 27.80
N ASP A 214 5.66 11.79 28.49
CA ASP A 214 5.65 10.34 28.48
C ASP A 214 4.94 9.74 27.23
N HIS A 215 4.17 10.57 26.51
CA HIS A 215 3.29 10.09 25.43
C HIS A 215 3.54 10.77 24.09
N ILE A 216 4.16 11.98 24.10
CA ILE A 216 4.38 12.72 22.86
C ILE A 216 5.82 13.25 22.78
N GLN A 217 6.27 13.38 21.53
CA GLN A 217 7.52 14.04 21.17
C GLN A 217 7.23 15.11 20.12
N MET A 218 7.74 16.33 20.35
CA MET A 218 7.69 17.39 19.35
C MET A 218 9.09 17.81 18.94
N ILE A 219 9.31 17.94 17.64
CA ILE A 219 10.54 18.48 17.07
C ILE A 219 10.17 19.80 16.39
N VAL A 220 10.72 20.90 16.86
CA VAL A 220 10.46 22.24 16.31
C VAL A 220 11.75 22.77 15.72
N VAL A 221 11.76 23.00 14.40
CA VAL A 221 12.87 23.65 13.70
C VAL A 221 12.52 25.12 13.53
N ASN A 222 13.35 26.03 14.08
CA ASN A 222 13.05 27.45 14.02
C ASN A 222 14.32 28.30 13.91
N ASN A 223 14.20 29.49 13.33
CA ASN A 223 15.26 30.48 13.29
C ASN A 223 15.29 31.26 14.60
N GLY A 224 16.20 30.87 15.48
CA GLY A 224 16.38 31.45 16.82
C GLY A 224 15.50 30.82 17.88
N VAL A 225 15.95 30.93 19.10
CA VAL A 225 15.30 30.42 20.31
C VAL A 225 14.77 31.61 21.11
N PRO A 226 13.47 31.63 21.48
CA PRO A 226 12.94 32.68 22.34
C PRO A 226 13.65 32.70 23.71
N ASP A 227 13.90 33.90 24.27
CA ASP A 227 14.65 34.10 25.51
C ASP A 227 14.02 33.43 26.74
N PHE A 228 12.73 33.15 26.70
CA PHE A 228 12.01 32.49 27.80
C PHE A 228 12.17 30.98 27.84
N LEU A 229 12.70 30.34 26.77
CA LEU A 229 12.96 28.91 26.77
C LEU A 229 14.32 28.57 27.36
N SER A 230 14.38 27.48 28.14
CA SER A 230 15.65 26.93 28.59
C SER A 230 16.51 26.46 27.42
N ARG A 231 17.82 26.70 27.48
CA ARG A 231 18.79 26.16 26.52
C ARG A 231 18.80 24.63 26.49
N ASP A 232 18.33 23.96 27.54
CA ASP A 232 18.22 22.49 27.60
C ASP A 232 17.22 21.92 26.56
N CYS A 233 16.34 22.79 26.04
CA CYS A 233 15.40 22.40 24.97
C CYS A 233 16.05 22.39 23.56
N VAL A 234 17.24 23.00 23.43
CA VAL A 234 17.97 23.10 22.15
C VAL A 234 18.83 21.85 21.96
N VAL A 235 18.41 20.98 21.08
CA VAL A 235 19.12 19.73 20.78
C VAL A 235 20.29 19.97 19.81
N ILE A 236 20.06 20.79 18.78
CA ILE A 236 21.03 21.13 17.74
C ILE A 236 20.83 22.59 17.36
N GLU A 237 21.94 23.35 17.30
CA GLU A 237 21.97 24.72 16.77
C GLU A 237 22.84 24.72 15.50
N PHE A 238 22.33 25.34 14.43
CA PHE A 238 23.05 25.51 13.17
C PHE A 238 23.44 26.96 13.00
N ASP A 239 24.67 27.23 12.56
CA ASP A 239 25.14 28.57 12.23
C ASP A 239 25.92 28.53 10.90
N ALA A 240 25.55 29.42 9.99
CA ALA A 240 26.26 29.56 8.71
C ALA A 240 27.60 30.32 8.85
N ASP A 241 27.87 30.99 9.99
CA ASP A 241 29.11 31.71 10.24
C ASP A 241 30.21 30.71 10.58
N GLU A 242 31.28 30.72 9.76
CA GLU A 242 32.46 29.86 9.95
C GLU A 242 33.28 30.22 11.21
N ALA A 243 33.05 31.39 11.81
CA ALA A 243 33.67 31.78 13.06
C ALA A 243 33.11 31.04 14.29
N ASN A 244 31.94 30.46 14.17
CA ASN A 244 31.29 29.67 15.19
C ASN A 244 31.51 28.18 14.93
N ASP A 245 31.91 27.44 15.95
CA ASP A 245 32.19 25.98 15.84
C ASP A 245 30.87 25.17 15.91
N LEU A 246 29.88 25.61 15.14
CA LEU A 246 28.57 24.97 15.01
C LEU A 246 28.37 24.35 13.62
N PRO A 247 27.57 23.27 13.50
CA PRO A 247 27.28 22.68 12.20
C PRO A 247 26.51 23.68 11.33
N LYS A 248 26.84 23.74 10.03
CA LYS A 248 26.21 24.65 9.06
C LYS A 248 24.82 24.19 8.63
N GLY A 249 24.48 22.91 8.81
CA GLY A 249 23.20 22.31 8.44
C GLY A 249 23.13 20.84 8.83
N LEU A 250 21.98 20.22 8.57
CA LEU A 250 21.77 18.79 8.77
C LEU A 250 22.56 17.92 7.79
N ILE A 251 22.94 18.47 6.64
CA ILE A 251 23.75 17.82 5.61
C ILE A 251 25.05 18.60 5.54
N ASP A 252 26.16 17.91 5.72
CA ASP A 252 27.47 18.52 5.57
C ASP A 252 27.87 18.51 4.10
N ASP A 253 27.63 19.65 3.40
CA ASP A 253 27.99 19.85 2.00
C ASP A 253 29.49 20.20 1.82
N SER A 254 30.29 20.17 2.88
CA SER A 254 31.72 20.55 2.86
C SER A 254 32.61 19.47 2.25
N LEU A 255 32.06 18.38 1.76
CA LEU A 255 32.79 17.27 1.10
C LEU A 255 32.78 17.32 -0.45
N ASN A 256 32.46 18.47 -1.07
CA ASN A 256 32.61 18.66 -2.55
C ASN A 256 33.67 19.67 -2.88
#